data_c534bc0219d412961f2c4e11da725fdf
#
_entry.id   c534bc0219d412961f2c4e11da725fdf
#
_cell.length_a   1.000
_cell.length_b   1.000
_cell.length_c   1.000
_cell.angle_alpha   90.00
_cell.angle_beta   90.00
_cell.angle_gamma   90.00
#
_symmetry.space_group_name_H-M   'P 1'
#
loop_
_entity.id
_entity.type
_entity.pdbx_description
1 polymer ?
#
loop_
_entity_poly.entity_id
_entity_poly.type
_entity_poly.pdbx_seq_one_letter_code
_entity_poly.pdbx_strand_id
1 'polypeptide(L)'
;MKNINYLKILLCFTITSGISYAQQMSETKQQASVYKGHDLQRLRGAMIQPNTFKAEDLKVLAGEWKANHVRWQLLWGGFPGGPADTASVEAYDAWIDRQCEQLDKLLPEIERYGVQITLDLHTPPGGRLSQEADMRIFKEKKFQDAFVATWQKLARKYKDTKAIWSYDLLNEPVEGRMIEIDDVLNWQGLALRTSKEIRKIDPDKTIVIEPAPWGSAASLKFLKPFDPKEVPNVVYSVHMYEPIAFTHQGVQKNPMGFVYPGTIPDGTYWDKAKLQDVLKIVRDFASDHGVAIYIGEFGSIRWAPENSTYRYLRDLIDIFEEEGWDWAYHAFREWDGWSVEHGSEQNNRRRVTEPTDRELLLRSWFEKNK
;
A
#
# COMPACT_ATOMS: atom_id res chain seq x y z
N MET A 1 -76.77 -19.61 55.49
CA MET A 1 -76.74 -20.96 55.04
C MET A 1 -75.93 -21.04 53.77
N LYS A 2 -74.99 -21.88 53.67
CA LYS A 2 -74.01 -22.18 52.61
C LYS A 2 -72.93 -21.08 52.33
N ASN A 3 -71.80 -21.32 52.96
CA ASN A 3 -70.49 -20.71 52.68
C ASN A 3 -69.98 -21.13 51.31
N ILE A 4 -69.45 -20.18 50.55
CA ILE A 4 -68.67 -20.42 49.36
C ILE A 4 -67.29 -19.85 49.58
N ASN A 5 -66.31 -20.75 49.70
CA ASN A 5 -64.87 -20.39 49.77
C ASN A 5 -64.35 -20.02 48.39
N TYR A 6 -63.80 -18.86 48.28
CA TYR A 6 -63.03 -18.46 47.11
C TYR A 6 -61.54 -18.83 47.29
N LEU A 7 -61.07 -19.75 46.46
CA LEU A 7 -59.72 -20.18 46.32
C LEU A 7 -58.97 -19.11 45.50
N LYS A 8 -58.02 -18.39 46.10
CA LYS A 8 -57.12 -17.48 45.38
C LYS A 8 -56.04 -18.33 44.76
N ILE A 9 -56.05 -18.44 43.44
CA ILE A 9 -54.92 -18.98 42.64
C ILE A 9 -53.91 -17.85 42.44
N LEU A 10 -52.70 -18.03 43.01
CA LEU A 10 -51.57 -17.16 42.84
C LEU A 10 -50.87 -17.53 41.54
N LEU A 11 -50.98 -16.67 40.52
CA LEU A 11 -50.27 -16.84 39.25
C LEU A 11 -48.87 -16.21 39.40
N CYS A 12 -47.87 -17.05 39.69
CA CYS A 12 -46.46 -16.64 39.56
C CYS A 12 -46.06 -16.75 38.09
N PHE A 13 -46.01 -15.63 37.40
CA PHE A 13 -45.35 -15.51 36.11
C PHE A 13 -43.83 -15.43 36.31
N THR A 14 -43.14 -16.48 35.94
CA THR A 14 -41.68 -16.49 35.82
C THR A 14 -41.25 -15.69 34.57
N ILE A 15 -40.87 -14.43 34.77
CA ILE A 15 -40.19 -13.63 33.77
C ILE A 15 -38.68 -13.83 33.99
N THR A 16 -38.11 -14.94 33.53
CA THR A 16 -36.67 -15.20 33.62
C THR A 16 -36.03 -15.87 32.42
N SER A 17 -36.65 -15.87 31.25
CA SER A 17 -36.04 -16.50 30.07
C SER A 17 -35.84 -15.59 28.85
N GLY A 18 -36.26 -14.32 28.91
CA GLY A 18 -36.11 -13.37 27.79
C GLY A 18 -34.80 -12.58 27.76
N ILE A 19 -34.13 -12.41 28.91
CA ILE A 19 -32.93 -11.57 29.01
C ILE A 19 -31.66 -12.35 28.63
N SER A 20 -31.66 -13.66 28.81
CA SER A 20 -30.50 -14.52 28.50
C SER A 20 -30.24 -14.67 27.00
N TYR A 21 -31.28 -14.67 26.15
CA TYR A 21 -31.11 -14.89 24.71
C TYR A 21 -30.65 -13.65 23.95
N ALA A 22 -31.09 -12.47 24.36
CA ALA A 22 -30.64 -11.20 23.78
C ALA A 22 -29.20 -10.83 24.22
N GLN A 23 -28.81 -11.17 25.45
CA GLN A 23 -27.47 -11.01 25.97
C GLN A 23 -26.49 -12.02 25.35
N GLN A 24 -26.93 -13.27 25.13
CA GLN A 24 -26.12 -14.31 24.47
C GLN A 24 -25.90 -14.03 22.97
N MET A 25 -26.85 -13.32 22.30
CA MET A 25 -26.69 -12.87 20.91
C MET A 25 -25.86 -11.62 20.78
N SER A 26 -25.61 -10.84 21.84
CA SER A 26 -24.72 -9.68 21.85
C SER A 26 -23.26 -10.05 22.15
N GLU A 27 -23.01 -11.21 22.76
CA GLU A 27 -21.64 -11.64 23.14
C GLU A 27 -20.92 -12.47 22.05
N THR A 28 -21.56 -12.79 20.91
CA THR A 28 -20.97 -13.67 19.89
C THR A 28 -20.70 -13.01 18.54
N LYS A 29 -20.61 -11.69 18.49
CA LYS A 29 -19.87 -11.00 17.43
C LYS A 29 -18.61 -10.37 18.01
N GLN A 30 -17.71 -11.17 18.55
CA GLN A 30 -16.31 -10.82 18.60
C GLN A 30 -15.90 -10.74 17.13
N GLN A 31 -15.95 -9.52 16.58
CA GLN A 31 -15.54 -9.24 15.22
C GLN A 31 -14.09 -9.68 15.14
N ALA A 32 -13.84 -10.78 14.43
CA ALA A 32 -12.49 -11.28 14.25
C ALA A 32 -11.64 -10.09 13.81
N SER A 33 -10.57 -9.80 14.54
CA SER A 33 -9.70 -8.67 14.22
C SER A 33 -9.19 -8.84 12.79
N VAL A 34 -9.37 -7.82 11.95
CA VAL A 34 -8.89 -7.83 10.58
C VAL A 34 -7.37 -8.00 10.59
N TYR A 35 -6.87 -8.98 9.84
CA TYR A 35 -5.43 -9.25 9.76
C TYR A 35 -4.68 -8.05 9.18
N LYS A 36 -3.68 -7.54 9.88
CA LYS A 36 -2.79 -6.46 9.45
C LYS A 36 -1.34 -6.90 9.25
N GLY A 37 -0.97 -8.04 9.84
CA GLY A 37 0.38 -8.57 9.81
C GLY A 37 1.36 -7.87 10.76
N HIS A 38 0.90 -6.98 11.62
CA HIS A 38 1.71 -6.31 12.64
C HIS A 38 0.86 -5.89 13.85
N ASP A 39 1.52 -5.73 15.00
CA ASP A 39 0.90 -5.32 16.27
C ASP A 39 0.95 -3.80 16.51
N LEU A 40 1.55 -3.03 15.60
CA LEU A 40 1.64 -1.58 15.72
C LEU A 40 0.28 -0.93 15.50
N GLN A 41 0.05 0.22 16.15
CA GLN A 41 -1.17 0.97 15.93
C GLN A 41 -1.37 1.29 14.45
N ARG A 42 -0.30 1.74 13.77
CA ARG A 42 -0.27 2.14 12.38
C ARG A 42 1.15 2.03 11.82
N LEU A 43 1.28 1.59 10.58
CA LEU A 43 2.49 1.81 9.81
C LEU A 43 2.38 3.16 9.09
N ARG A 44 3.29 4.07 9.38
CA ARG A 44 3.42 5.38 8.73
C ARG A 44 4.83 5.56 8.26
N GLY A 45 5.02 5.68 6.97
CA GLY A 45 6.36 5.73 6.42
C GLY A 45 6.45 6.39 5.06
N ALA A 46 7.51 6.08 4.38
CA ALA A 46 7.78 6.59 3.05
C ALA A 46 8.38 5.51 2.15
N MET A 47 8.14 5.68 0.87
CA MET A 47 8.83 4.95 -0.18
C MET A 47 10.25 5.48 -0.34
N ILE A 48 11.22 4.60 -0.59
CA ILE A 48 12.63 4.95 -0.80
C ILE A 48 13.19 4.21 -2.02
N GLN A 49 14.17 4.83 -2.67
CA GLN A 49 14.93 4.19 -3.72
C GLN A 49 16.23 3.57 -3.16
N PRO A 50 16.34 2.25 -3.07
CA PRO A 50 17.45 1.57 -2.43
C PRO A 50 18.82 1.96 -2.97
N ASN A 51 18.95 2.18 -4.29
CA ASN A 51 20.23 2.48 -4.93
C ASN A 51 20.89 3.79 -4.45
N THR A 52 20.09 4.72 -3.91
CA THR A 52 20.57 6.01 -3.40
C THR A 52 20.43 6.15 -1.89
N PHE A 53 19.65 5.28 -1.25
CA PHE A 53 19.36 5.33 0.18
C PHE A 53 20.54 4.81 1.03
N LYS A 54 20.89 5.54 2.07
CA LYS A 54 22.04 5.27 2.94
C LYS A 54 21.65 5.23 4.42
N ALA A 55 22.58 4.79 5.26
CA ALA A 55 22.38 4.78 6.71
C ALA A 55 22.07 6.18 7.29
N GLU A 56 22.68 7.24 6.72
CA GLU A 56 22.40 8.62 7.10
C GLU A 56 20.96 9.03 6.76
N ASP A 57 20.41 8.54 5.65
CA ASP A 57 19.03 8.77 5.24
C ASP A 57 18.06 8.08 6.20
N LEU A 58 18.38 6.84 6.60
CA LEU A 58 17.63 6.09 7.60
C LEU A 58 17.64 6.81 8.96
N LYS A 59 18.79 7.36 9.37
CA LYS A 59 18.90 8.15 10.60
C LYS A 59 17.94 9.35 10.58
N VAL A 60 17.81 10.03 9.44
CA VAL A 60 16.86 11.15 9.29
C VAL A 60 15.43 10.63 9.30
N LEU A 61 15.10 9.68 8.42
CA LEU A 61 13.71 9.22 8.26
C LEU A 61 13.17 8.55 9.53
N ALA A 62 13.89 7.60 10.10
CA ALA A 62 13.44 6.85 11.26
C ALA A 62 13.90 7.48 12.59
N GLY A 63 15.13 8.00 12.64
CA GLY A 63 15.69 8.56 13.88
C GLY A 63 15.15 9.94 14.21
N GLU A 64 15.11 10.85 13.25
CA GLU A 64 14.69 12.24 13.44
C GLU A 64 13.19 12.44 13.17
N TRP A 65 12.68 11.95 12.04
CA TRP A 65 11.29 12.11 11.66
C TRP A 65 10.35 11.09 12.33
N LYS A 66 10.86 9.96 12.83
CA LYS A 66 10.10 8.91 13.53
C LYS A 66 9.20 8.08 12.62
N ALA A 67 9.50 7.98 11.34
CA ALA A 67 8.84 6.99 10.48
C ALA A 67 9.12 5.58 11.02
N ASN A 68 8.10 4.73 11.07
CA ASN A 68 8.20 3.33 11.51
C ASN A 68 8.07 2.33 10.36
N HIS A 69 7.95 2.84 9.13
CA HIS A 69 7.74 2.04 7.93
C HIS A 69 8.52 2.57 6.74
N VAL A 70 8.98 1.64 5.88
CA VAL A 70 9.62 1.93 4.61
C VAL A 70 9.08 0.98 3.54
N ARG A 71 8.60 1.50 2.42
CA ARG A 71 8.37 0.72 1.21
C ARG A 71 9.67 0.71 0.40
N TRP A 72 10.33 -0.45 0.40
CA TRP A 72 11.64 -0.70 -0.19
C TRP A 72 11.47 -1.19 -1.61
N GLN A 73 11.60 -0.27 -2.59
CA GLN A 73 11.34 -0.60 -3.99
C GLN A 73 12.54 -1.27 -4.67
N LEU A 74 12.35 -2.50 -5.14
CA LEU A 74 13.29 -3.17 -6.00
C LEU A 74 13.10 -2.64 -7.43
N LEU A 75 13.69 -1.46 -7.69
CA LEU A 75 13.57 -0.73 -8.94
C LEU A 75 14.84 -0.87 -9.76
N TRP A 76 14.74 -1.41 -10.98
CA TRP A 76 15.85 -1.53 -11.92
C TRP A 76 15.72 -0.55 -13.08
N GLY A 77 16.21 0.65 -12.86
CA GLY A 77 16.26 1.71 -13.86
C GLY A 77 14.96 2.46 -14.05
N GLY A 78 14.93 3.26 -15.08
CA GLY A 78 13.76 4.07 -15.41
C GLY A 78 12.64 3.27 -16.09
N PHE A 79 11.54 3.95 -16.30
CA PHE A 79 10.36 3.42 -16.97
C PHE A 79 9.88 4.42 -18.04
N PRO A 80 9.62 3.99 -19.29
CA PRO A 80 10.09 2.77 -19.95
C PRO A 80 11.58 2.89 -20.35
N GLY A 81 12.18 1.78 -20.80
CA GLY A 81 13.57 1.78 -21.29
C GLY A 81 14.61 1.46 -20.23
N GLY A 82 14.21 0.89 -19.09
CA GLY A 82 15.13 0.41 -18.06
C GLY A 82 15.89 -0.85 -18.49
N PRO A 83 17.00 -1.19 -17.79
CA PRO A 83 17.80 -2.38 -18.10
C PRO A 83 17.01 -3.70 -18.07
N ALA A 84 15.98 -3.78 -17.24
CA ALA A 84 15.11 -4.97 -17.13
C ALA A 84 14.35 -5.29 -18.43
N ASP A 85 14.08 -4.29 -19.28
CA ASP A 85 13.32 -4.46 -20.52
C ASP A 85 14.04 -5.35 -21.53
N THR A 86 15.36 -5.40 -21.48
CA THR A 86 16.20 -6.19 -22.40
C THR A 86 17.01 -7.27 -21.70
N ALA A 87 16.98 -7.32 -20.36
CA ALA A 87 17.75 -8.28 -19.58
C ALA A 87 17.29 -9.73 -19.80
N SER A 88 18.24 -10.66 -19.74
CA SER A 88 17.92 -12.09 -19.61
C SER A 88 17.40 -12.37 -18.19
N VAL A 89 16.76 -13.54 -18.01
CA VAL A 89 16.29 -13.99 -16.69
C VAL A 89 17.47 -14.12 -15.71
N GLU A 90 18.61 -14.60 -16.17
CA GLU A 90 19.82 -14.74 -15.35
C GLU A 90 20.41 -13.39 -14.94
N ALA A 91 20.39 -12.40 -15.83
CA ALA A 91 20.83 -11.05 -15.52
C ALA A 91 19.91 -10.35 -14.51
N TYR A 92 18.60 -10.64 -14.63
CA TYR A 92 17.61 -10.17 -13.66
C TYR A 92 17.80 -10.82 -12.29
N ASP A 93 18.00 -12.12 -12.24
CA ASP A 93 18.26 -12.86 -11.00
C ASP A 93 19.53 -12.37 -10.28
N ALA A 94 20.61 -12.12 -11.04
CA ALA A 94 21.82 -11.51 -10.51
C ALA A 94 21.63 -10.07 -10.01
N TRP A 95 20.71 -9.31 -10.61
CA TRP A 95 20.34 -8.00 -10.10
C TRP A 95 19.58 -8.10 -8.78
N ILE A 96 18.65 -9.03 -8.63
CA ILE A 96 17.97 -9.32 -7.35
C ILE A 96 18.98 -9.65 -6.24
N ASP A 97 20.00 -10.45 -6.54
CA ASP A 97 21.04 -10.77 -5.55
C ASP A 97 21.76 -9.50 -5.05
N ARG A 98 22.12 -8.60 -5.96
CA ARG A 98 22.72 -7.29 -5.59
C ARG A 98 21.79 -6.42 -4.76
N GLN A 99 20.48 -6.43 -5.04
CA GLN A 99 19.49 -5.70 -4.24
C GLN A 99 19.36 -6.30 -2.83
N CYS A 100 19.42 -7.62 -2.72
CA CYS A 100 19.46 -8.28 -1.42
C CYS A 100 20.71 -7.90 -0.62
N GLU A 101 21.89 -7.91 -1.24
CA GLU A 101 23.14 -7.49 -0.58
C GLU A 101 23.08 -6.04 -0.08
N GLN A 102 22.39 -5.16 -0.81
CA GLN A 102 22.21 -3.77 -0.41
C GLN A 102 21.29 -3.64 0.80
N LEU A 103 20.17 -4.35 0.80
CA LEU A 103 19.25 -4.40 1.95
C LEU A 103 19.95 -5.00 3.19
N ASP A 104 20.65 -6.11 3.03
CA ASP A 104 21.34 -6.81 4.12
C ASP A 104 22.32 -5.90 4.88
N LYS A 105 22.97 -4.96 4.17
CA LYS A 105 23.90 -4.01 4.80
C LYS A 105 23.20 -3.01 5.73
N LEU A 106 21.93 -2.71 5.46
CA LEU A 106 21.15 -1.74 6.24
C LEU A 106 20.22 -2.41 7.29
N LEU A 107 19.94 -3.70 7.16
CA LEU A 107 19.05 -4.42 8.06
C LEU A 107 19.37 -4.23 9.55
N PRO A 108 20.63 -4.30 10.03
CA PRO A 108 20.94 -4.10 11.44
C PRO A 108 20.52 -2.73 11.96
N GLU A 109 20.69 -1.67 11.15
CA GLU A 109 20.26 -0.32 11.49
C GLU A 109 18.74 -0.17 11.42
N ILE A 110 18.09 -0.78 10.43
CA ILE A 110 16.64 -0.79 10.27
C ILE A 110 15.98 -1.47 11.50
N GLU A 111 16.50 -2.62 11.92
CA GLU A 111 16.05 -3.32 13.12
C GLU A 111 16.28 -2.50 14.40
N ARG A 112 17.42 -1.82 14.50
CA ARG A 112 17.74 -0.95 15.64
C ARG A 112 16.75 0.22 15.79
N TYR A 113 16.24 0.76 14.67
CA TYR A 113 15.20 1.79 14.67
C TYR A 113 13.78 1.23 14.81
N GLY A 114 13.59 -0.10 14.74
CA GLY A 114 12.27 -0.72 14.79
C GLY A 114 11.40 -0.46 13.56
N VAL A 115 12.04 -0.18 12.42
CA VAL A 115 11.34 0.10 11.16
C VAL A 115 10.88 -1.20 10.52
N GLN A 116 9.64 -1.20 10.03
CA GLN A 116 9.05 -2.29 9.26
C GLN A 116 9.20 -2.03 7.76
N ILE A 117 9.58 -3.04 7.00
CA ILE A 117 9.79 -2.95 5.55
C ILE A 117 8.68 -3.67 4.81
N THR A 118 8.08 -3.02 3.83
CA THR A 118 7.43 -3.65 2.69
C THR A 118 8.46 -3.83 1.59
N LEU A 119 8.78 -5.06 1.25
CA LEU A 119 9.67 -5.38 0.13
C LEU A 119 8.83 -5.37 -1.15
N ASP A 120 9.01 -4.35 -1.97
CA ASP A 120 8.23 -4.09 -3.18
C ASP A 120 9.01 -4.50 -4.43
N LEU A 121 8.46 -5.46 -5.21
CA LEU A 121 9.03 -5.77 -6.52
C LEU A 121 8.54 -4.75 -7.56
N HIS A 122 9.23 -3.61 -7.61
CA HIS A 122 8.85 -2.47 -8.44
C HIS A 122 9.08 -2.72 -9.93
N THR A 123 10.13 -3.44 -10.27
CA THR A 123 10.46 -3.80 -11.66
C THR A 123 10.35 -5.32 -11.81
N PRO A 124 9.38 -5.85 -12.57
CA PRO A 124 9.24 -7.28 -12.81
C PRO A 124 10.30 -7.81 -13.79
N PRO A 125 10.52 -9.14 -13.84
CA PRO A 125 11.29 -9.75 -14.91
C PRO A 125 10.72 -9.39 -16.29
N GLY A 126 11.58 -8.96 -17.21
CA GLY A 126 11.19 -8.50 -18.55
C GLY A 126 10.72 -7.04 -18.63
N GLY A 127 10.66 -6.33 -17.48
CA GLY A 127 10.45 -4.90 -17.42
C GLY A 127 9.10 -4.40 -17.92
N ARG A 128 9.07 -3.11 -18.28
CA ARG A 128 7.90 -2.38 -18.83
C ARG A 128 8.31 -1.76 -20.16
N LEU A 129 7.70 -2.18 -21.26
CA LEU A 129 8.18 -1.95 -22.63
C LEU A 129 7.72 -0.63 -23.28
N SER A 130 6.77 0.08 -22.69
CA SER A 130 6.18 1.26 -23.34
C SER A 130 5.74 2.31 -22.34
N GLN A 131 5.39 3.50 -22.86
CA GLN A 131 4.75 4.57 -22.08
C GLN A 131 3.42 4.12 -21.44
N GLU A 132 2.78 3.11 -21.98
CA GLU A 132 1.55 2.50 -21.48
C GLU A 132 1.85 1.43 -20.39
N ALA A 133 3.10 1.29 -19.99
CA ALA A 133 3.58 0.35 -18.97
C ALA A 133 3.36 -1.12 -19.28
N ASP A 134 3.29 -1.47 -20.56
CA ASP A 134 3.06 -2.82 -21.02
C ASP A 134 4.14 -3.79 -20.49
N MET A 135 3.75 -4.76 -19.67
CA MET A 135 4.67 -5.65 -18.98
C MET A 135 4.81 -6.99 -19.71
N ARG A 136 6.06 -7.39 -20.01
CA ARG A 136 6.33 -8.69 -20.66
C ARG A 136 5.92 -9.90 -19.81
N ILE A 137 5.82 -9.71 -18.49
CA ILE A 137 5.33 -10.74 -17.56
C ILE A 137 3.89 -11.22 -17.92
N PHE A 138 3.10 -10.39 -18.60
CA PHE A 138 1.75 -10.75 -19.09
C PHE A 138 1.74 -11.18 -20.57
N LYS A 139 2.91 -11.40 -21.17
CA LYS A 139 3.05 -11.82 -22.56
C LYS A 139 3.87 -13.09 -22.72
N GLU A 140 4.78 -13.36 -21.81
CA GLU A 140 5.74 -14.45 -21.94
C GLU A 140 5.84 -15.25 -20.63
N LYS A 141 5.45 -16.52 -20.69
CA LYS A 141 5.46 -17.44 -19.55
C LYS A 141 6.80 -17.49 -18.81
N LYS A 142 7.93 -17.41 -19.53
CA LYS A 142 9.26 -17.44 -18.92
C LYS A 142 9.47 -16.33 -17.85
N PHE A 143 8.86 -15.13 -18.06
CA PHE A 143 8.94 -14.05 -17.09
C PHE A 143 8.00 -14.26 -15.92
N GLN A 144 6.87 -14.94 -16.10
CA GLN A 144 6.04 -15.38 -14.95
C GLN A 144 6.75 -16.43 -14.12
N ASP A 145 7.43 -17.38 -14.75
CA ASP A 145 8.21 -18.39 -14.03
C ASP A 145 9.39 -17.76 -13.29
N ALA A 146 10.07 -16.78 -13.90
CA ALA A 146 11.12 -15.99 -13.25
C ALA A 146 10.58 -15.17 -12.08
N PHE A 147 9.40 -14.57 -12.22
CA PHE A 147 8.73 -13.82 -11.15
C PHE A 147 8.44 -14.69 -9.93
N VAL A 148 7.88 -15.87 -10.15
CA VAL A 148 7.64 -16.85 -9.07
C VAL A 148 8.95 -17.27 -8.41
N ALA A 149 9.99 -17.58 -9.21
CA ALA A 149 11.30 -17.96 -8.71
C ALA A 149 11.96 -16.84 -7.87
N THR A 150 11.80 -15.58 -8.30
CA THR A 150 12.28 -14.41 -7.56
C THR A 150 11.63 -14.34 -6.19
N TRP A 151 10.30 -14.46 -6.10
CA TRP A 151 9.61 -14.44 -4.83
C TRP A 151 9.93 -15.64 -3.94
N GLN A 152 10.13 -16.81 -4.52
CA GLN A 152 10.63 -17.97 -3.76
C GLN A 152 12.04 -17.71 -3.18
N LYS A 153 12.93 -17.06 -3.95
CA LYS A 153 14.28 -16.66 -3.49
C LYS A 153 14.18 -15.68 -2.32
N LEU A 154 13.41 -14.59 -2.48
CA LEU A 154 13.21 -13.55 -1.47
C LEU A 154 12.57 -14.12 -0.19
N ALA A 155 11.54 -14.96 -0.32
CA ALA A 155 10.91 -15.61 0.81
C ALA A 155 11.87 -16.53 1.58
N ARG A 156 12.65 -17.39 0.89
CA ARG A 156 13.68 -18.21 1.55
C ARG A 156 14.69 -17.38 2.33
N LYS A 157 15.07 -16.23 1.77
CA LYS A 157 16.07 -15.36 2.37
C LYS A 157 15.55 -14.60 3.59
N TYR A 158 14.31 -14.08 3.52
CA TYR A 158 13.82 -13.10 4.48
C TYR A 158 12.69 -13.58 5.40
N LYS A 159 12.23 -14.83 5.31
CA LYS A 159 11.13 -15.34 6.15
C LYS A 159 11.36 -15.13 7.65
N ASP A 160 12.59 -15.24 8.12
CA ASP A 160 12.95 -15.09 9.53
C ASP A 160 13.40 -13.67 9.91
N THR A 161 13.43 -12.72 8.97
CA THR A 161 13.84 -11.33 9.19
C THR A 161 12.69 -10.51 9.75
N LYS A 162 12.79 -10.08 11.01
CA LYS A 162 11.70 -9.39 11.73
C LYS A 162 11.38 -8.02 11.14
N ALA A 163 12.38 -7.33 10.61
CA ALA A 163 12.17 -6.02 9.98
C ALA A 163 11.35 -6.10 8.69
N ILE A 164 11.31 -7.24 8.00
CA ILE A 164 10.44 -7.41 6.82
C ILE A 164 9.02 -7.70 7.28
N TRP A 165 8.13 -6.75 7.15
CA TRP A 165 6.71 -6.90 7.42
C TRP A 165 6.02 -7.66 6.28
N SER A 166 6.28 -7.27 5.04
CA SER A 166 5.50 -7.79 3.91
C SER A 166 6.27 -7.91 2.60
N TYR A 167 5.74 -8.77 1.73
CA TYR A 167 6.10 -8.94 0.33
C TYR A 167 5.03 -8.31 -0.57
N ASP A 168 5.34 -7.18 -1.18
CA ASP A 168 4.50 -6.49 -2.16
C ASP A 168 4.83 -7.03 -3.54
N LEU A 169 3.93 -7.88 -4.06
CA LEU A 169 4.28 -8.79 -5.14
C LEU A 169 4.65 -8.09 -6.43
N LEU A 170 3.96 -7.03 -6.79
CA LEU A 170 4.24 -6.28 -8.03
C LEU A 170 3.67 -4.87 -7.93
N ASN A 171 4.55 -3.88 -8.05
CA ASN A 171 4.14 -2.49 -8.18
C ASN A 171 3.28 -2.27 -9.43
N GLU A 172 2.11 -1.68 -9.24
CA GLU A 172 1.24 -1.19 -10.31
C GLU A 172 1.13 -2.15 -11.50
N PRO A 173 0.59 -3.36 -11.32
CA PRO A 173 0.46 -4.32 -12.41
C PRO A 173 -0.37 -3.76 -13.57
N VAL A 174 0.13 -3.89 -14.81
CA VAL A 174 -0.57 -3.49 -16.03
C VAL A 174 -0.55 -4.64 -17.01
N GLU A 175 -1.71 -5.24 -17.23
CA GLU A 175 -1.86 -6.42 -18.08
C GLU A 175 -1.89 -6.09 -19.58
N GLY A 176 -2.08 -4.81 -19.93
CA GLY A 176 -2.28 -4.39 -21.31
C GLY A 176 -3.66 -4.80 -21.85
N ARG A 177 -3.81 -4.91 -23.16
CA ARG A 177 -5.02 -5.42 -23.77
C ARG A 177 -5.14 -6.92 -23.48
N MET A 178 -6.28 -7.33 -22.94
CA MET A 178 -6.59 -8.73 -22.63
C MET A 178 -6.63 -9.58 -23.91
N ILE A 179 -5.47 -10.01 -24.35
CA ILE A 179 -5.34 -11.10 -25.30
C ILE A 179 -4.98 -12.30 -24.43
N GLU A 180 -5.85 -13.30 -24.38
CA GLU A 180 -5.51 -14.57 -23.76
C GLU A 180 -4.35 -15.19 -24.55
N ILE A 181 -3.24 -15.39 -23.86
CA ILE A 181 -2.05 -16.07 -24.39
C ILE A 181 -1.98 -17.42 -23.70
N ASP A 182 -1.87 -18.48 -24.47
CA ASP A 182 -1.78 -19.83 -23.93
C ASP A 182 -0.66 -19.93 -22.89
N ASP A 183 -0.96 -20.56 -21.76
CA ASP A 183 -0.05 -20.75 -20.61
C ASP A 183 0.43 -19.47 -19.90
N VAL A 184 -0.12 -18.28 -20.21
CA VAL A 184 0.16 -17.02 -19.54
C VAL A 184 -1.02 -16.63 -18.68
N LEU A 185 -0.78 -16.47 -17.36
CA LEU A 185 -1.81 -16.08 -16.42
C LEU A 185 -2.03 -14.57 -16.46
N ASN A 186 -3.27 -14.14 -16.24
CA ASN A 186 -3.56 -12.75 -15.88
C ASN A 186 -3.00 -12.41 -14.48
N TRP A 187 -3.08 -11.14 -14.08
CA TRP A 187 -2.55 -10.71 -12.79
C TRP A 187 -3.15 -11.48 -11.59
N GLN A 188 -4.46 -11.64 -11.56
CA GLN A 188 -5.14 -12.39 -10.48
C GLN A 188 -4.61 -13.82 -10.36
N GLY A 189 -4.44 -14.51 -11.48
CA GLY A 189 -3.91 -15.87 -11.53
C GLY A 189 -2.43 -15.96 -11.17
N LEU A 190 -1.61 -15.01 -11.66
CA LEU A 190 -0.18 -14.96 -11.36
C LEU A 190 0.09 -14.63 -9.88
N ALA A 191 -0.63 -13.65 -9.34
CA ALA A 191 -0.53 -13.29 -7.92
C ALA A 191 -0.94 -14.46 -7.02
N LEU A 192 -2.02 -15.17 -7.35
CA LEU A 192 -2.45 -16.36 -6.60
C LEU A 192 -1.40 -17.48 -6.68
N ARG A 193 -0.88 -17.80 -7.88
CA ARG A 193 0.19 -18.79 -8.07
C ARG A 193 1.41 -18.43 -7.23
N THR A 194 1.86 -17.19 -7.31
CA THR A 194 3.06 -16.71 -6.59
C THR A 194 2.86 -16.79 -5.09
N SER A 195 1.71 -16.34 -4.60
CA SER A 195 1.37 -16.39 -3.17
C SER A 195 1.37 -17.83 -2.64
N LYS A 196 0.80 -18.79 -3.37
CA LYS A 196 0.84 -20.21 -3.01
C LYS A 196 2.27 -20.76 -2.94
N GLU A 197 3.14 -20.34 -3.87
CA GLU A 197 4.55 -20.77 -3.85
C GLU A 197 5.33 -20.12 -2.70
N ILE A 198 5.05 -18.86 -2.35
CA ILE A 198 5.60 -18.22 -1.15
C ILE A 198 5.16 -18.99 0.10
N ARG A 199 3.89 -19.34 0.25
CA ARG A 199 3.36 -20.02 1.44
C ARG A 199 3.97 -21.40 1.71
N LYS A 200 4.51 -22.08 0.69
CA LYS A 200 5.31 -23.31 0.87
C LYS A 200 6.65 -23.07 1.59
N ILE A 201 7.13 -21.83 1.62
CA ILE A 201 8.43 -21.41 2.14
C ILE A 201 8.27 -20.58 3.41
N ASP A 202 7.35 -19.64 3.37
CA ASP A 202 7.04 -18.67 4.41
C ASP A 202 5.52 -18.65 4.63
N PRO A 203 5.03 -19.34 5.67
CA PRO A 203 3.61 -19.42 5.95
C PRO A 203 3.02 -18.13 6.56
N ASP A 204 3.86 -17.29 7.16
CA ASP A 204 3.40 -16.29 8.12
C ASP A 204 3.47 -14.85 7.62
N LYS A 205 4.50 -14.51 6.83
CA LYS A 205 4.75 -13.12 6.43
C LYS A 205 3.62 -12.56 5.56
N THR A 206 3.29 -11.30 5.77
CA THR A 206 2.24 -10.62 5.01
C THR A 206 2.56 -10.59 3.52
N ILE A 207 1.59 -10.91 2.69
CA ILE A 207 1.65 -10.68 1.24
C ILE A 207 0.77 -9.47 0.93
N VAL A 208 1.32 -8.52 0.17
CA VAL A 208 0.59 -7.34 -0.31
C VAL A 208 0.23 -7.55 -1.77
N ILE A 209 -1.05 -7.27 -2.12
CA ILE A 209 -1.59 -7.40 -3.47
C ILE A 209 -2.17 -6.07 -3.91
N GLU A 210 -1.69 -5.57 -5.02
CA GLU A 210 -2.23 -4.40 -5.70
C GLU A 210 -3.24 -4.80 -6.79
N PRO A 211 -4.31 -4.02 -7.03
CA PRO A 211 -5.21 -4.26 -8.16
C PRO A 211 -4.60 -3.82 -9.49
N ALA A 212 -4.90 -4.52 -10.57
CA ALA A 212 -4.61 -4.09 -11.93
C ALA A 212 -5.82 -3.37 -12.55
N PRO A 213 -5.60 -2.29 -13.35
CA PRO A 213 -4.32 -1.66 -13.64
C PRO A 213 -3.89 -0.60 -12.60
N TRP A 214 -2.58 -0.37 -12.49
CA TRP A 214 -1.95 0.76 -11.81
C TRP A 214 -2.11 0.82 -10.29
N GLY A 215 -2.47 -0.24 -9.60
CA GLY A 215 -2.72 -0.18 -8.17
C GLY A 215 -3.83 0.80 -7.75
N SER A 216 -4.59 1.37 -8.71
CA SER A 216 -5.54 2.44 -8.43
C SER A 216 -6.76 1.95 -7.63
N ALA A 217 -7.34 2.84 -6.81
CA ALA A 217 -8.56 2.55 -6.07
C ALA A 217 -9.68 2.00 -6.96
N ALA A 218 -9.88 2.61 -8.13
CA ALA A 218 -10.91 2.20 -9.09
C ALA A 218 -10.70 0.78 -9.64
N SER A 219 -9.48 0.26 -9.59
CA SER A 219 -9.14 -1.07 -10.10
C SER A 219 -9.51 -2.20 -9.14
N LEU A 220 -9.83 -1.90 -7.87
CA LEU A 220 -10.32 -2.91 -6.93
C LEU A 220 -11.57 -3.65 -7.42
N LYS A 221 -12.40 -3.03 -8.24
CA LYS A 221 -13.57 -3.69 -8.86
C LYS A 221 -13.22 -4.92 -9.71
N PHE A 222 -11.97 -5.06 -10.13
CA PHE A 222 -11.49 -6.17 -10.94
C PHE A 222 -10.74 -7.23 -10.11
N LEU A 223 -10.39 -6.92 -8.87
CA LEU A 223 -9.66 -7.79 -7.97
C LEU A 223 -10.62 -8.57 -7.07
N LYS A 224 -10.46 -9.88 -7.01
CA LYS A 224 -11.15 -10.73 -6.03
C LYS A 224 -10.16 -11.06 -4.90
N PRO A 225 -10.53 -10.81 -3.64
CA PRO A 225 -9.72 -11.24 -2.52
C PRO A 225 -9.46 -12.74 -2.54
N PHE A 226 -8.26 -13.14 -2.15
CA PHE A 226 -7.93 -14.55 -2.04
C PHE A 226 -8.67 -15.20 -0.88
N ASP A 227 -9.07 -16.47 -1.06
CA ASP A 227 -9.59 -17.25 0.05
C ASP A 227 -8.49 -17.41 1.11
N PRO A 228 -8.71 -16.94 2.35
CA PRO A 228 -7.70 -17.05 3.41
C PRO A 228 -7.37 -18.50 3.80
N LYS A 229 -8.18 -19.47 3.40
CA LYS A 229 -7.86 -20.89 3.52
C LYS A 229 -6.83 -21.36 2.51
N GLU A 230 -6.75 -20.72 1.34
CA GLU A 230 -5.76 -21.02 0.32
C GLU A 230 -4.49 -20.18 0.48
N VAL A 231 -4.66 -18.89 0.73
CA VAL A 231 -3.58 -17.92 0.94
C VAL A 231 -3.92 -17.04 2.14
N PRO A 232 -3.49 -17.43 3.34
CA PRO A 232 -3.64 -16.60 4.54
C PRO A 232 -2.74 -15.36 4.48
N ASN A 233 -3.00 -14.42 5.40
CA ASN A 233 -2.12 -13.29 5.69
C ASN A 233 -1.90 -12.37 4.48
N VAL A 234 -2.98 -11.96 3.83
CA VAL A 234 -2.97 -11.02 2.70
C VAL A 234 -3.51 -9.66 3.12
N VAL A 235 -2.83 -8.61 2.72
CA VAL A 235 -3.22 -7.20 2.81
C VAL A 235 -3.36 -6.67 1.39
N TYR A 236 -4.33 -5.81 1.13
CA TYR A 236 -4.54 -5.22 -0.20
C TYR A 236 -4.04 -3.79 -0.22
N SER A 237 -3.30 -3.44 -1.27
CA SER A 237 -2.72 -2.11 -1.42
C SER A 237 -3.39 -1.34 -2.54
N VAL A 238 -3.51 -0.04 -2.37
CA VAL A 238 -3.86 0.89 -3.45
C VAL A 238 -2.92 2.09 -3.45
N HIS A 239 -2.76 2.68 -4.64
CA HIS A 239 -2.07 3.93 -4.84
C HIS A 239 -3.07 5.07 -5.01
N MET A 240 -2.77 6.23 -4.43
CA MET A 240 -3.68 7.38 -4.45
C MET A 240 -3.00 8.63 -5.03
N TYR A 241 -3.27 8.86 -6.28
CA TYR A 241 -2.77 10.04 -7.02
C TYR A 241 -3.90 10.85 -7.68
N GLU A 242 -5.15 10.44 -7.53
CA GLU A 242 -6.28 11.19 -8.09
C GLU A 242 -6.45 12.56 -7.40
N PRO A 243 -6.69 13.60 -8.20
CA PRO A 243 -6.71 13.61 -9.66
C PRO A 243 -5.30 13.78 -10.25
N ILE A 244 -4.93 12.92 -11.18
CA ILE A 244 -3.62 12.95 -11.86
C ILE A 244 -3.30 14.32 -12.45
N ALA A 245 -4.31 15.03 -12.98
CA ALA A 245 -4.14 16.38 -13.50
C ALA A 245 -3.57 17.35 -12.45
N PHE A 246 -3.90 17.18 -11.19
CA PHE A 246 -3.35 17.97 -10.08
C PHE A 246 -2.01 17.41 -9.58
N THR A 247 -1.97 16.14 -9.24
CA THR A 247 -0.80 15.54 -8.59
C THR A 247 0.42 15.47 -9.49
N HIS A 248 0.23 15.35 -10.81
CA HIS A 248 1.30 15.26 -11.81
C HIS A 248 1.40 16.49 -12.72
N GLN A 249 0.81 17.64 -12.32
CA GLN A 249 0.90 18.85 -13.12
C GLN A 249 2.37 19.30 -13.30
N GLY A 250 2.72 19.68 -14.53
CA GLY A 250 4.09 20.05 -14.88
C GLY A 250 5.08 18.89 -14.97
N VAL A 251 4.65 17.64 -14.78
CA VAL A 251 5.46 16.46 -15.05
C VAL A 251 5.33 16.14 -16.54
N GLN A 252 6.45 15.95 -17.24
CA GLN A 252 6.48 15.76 -18.68
C GLN A 252 5.73 16.88 -19.42
N LYS A 253 4.59 16.58 -20.06
CA LYS A 253 3.77 17.54 -20.82
C LYS A 253 2.46 17.88 -20.13
N ASN A 254 2.26 17.46 -18.88
CA ASN A 254 1.00 17.73 -18.17
C ASN A 254 0.85 19.26 -17.94
N PRO A 255 -0.32 19.82 -18.19
CA PRO A 255 -0.61 21.23 -17.88
C PRO A 255 -0.37 21.55 -16.41
N MET A 256 -0.13 22.83 -16.13
CA MET A 256 0.11 23.36 -14.78
C MET A 256 -0.96 24.39 -14.40
N GLY A 257 -0.98 24.76 -13.11
CA GLY A 257 -1.80 25.86 -12.61
C GLY A 257 -3.06 25.41 -11.86
N PHE A 258 -3.23 24.11 -11.63
CA PHE A 258 -4.35 23.58 -10.85
C PHE A 258 -4.07 23.70 -9.36
N VAL A 259 -5.10 24.13 -8.62
CA VAL A 259 -5.05 24.27 -7.15
C VAL A 259 -5.92 23.21 -6.49
N TYR A 260 -5.62 22.90 -5.25
CA TYR A 260 -6.46 22.06 -4.39
C TYR A 260 -6.74 22.78 -3.07
N PRO A 261 -8.00 22.84 -2.59
CA PRO A 261 -9.23 22.46 -3.32
C PRO A 261 -9.45 23.30 -4.58
N GLY A 262 -10.01 22.69 -5.63
CA GLY A 262 -10.21 23.41 -6.89
C GLY A 262 -10.73 22.55 -8.04
N THR A 263 -10.96 23.19 -9.17
CA THR A 263 -11.46 22.55 -10.38
C THR A 263 -10.32 22.12 -11.29
N ILE A 264 -10.36 20.89 -11.80
CA ILE A 264 -9.41 20.34 -12.77
C ILE A 264 -9.95 20.48 -14.21
N PRO A 265 -9.17 20.14 -15.26
CA PRO A 265 -9.54 20.42 -16.66
C PRO A 265 -10.87 19.82 -17.15
N ASP A 266 -11.31 18.71 -16.57
CA ASP A 266 -12.59 18.06 -16.93
C ASP A 266 -13.82 18.73 -16.29
N GLY A 267 -13.64 19.83 -15.55
CA GLY A 267 -14.69 20.55 -14.85
C GLY A 267 -15.03 20.00 -13.46
N THR A 268 -14.40 18.91 -13.02
CA THR A 268 -14.65 18.33 -11.69
C THR A 268 -13.99 19.17 -10.60
N TYR A 269 -14.76 19.50 -9.57
CA TYR A 269 -14.23 20.15 -8.36
C TYR A 269 -13.70 19.09 -7.38
N TRP A 270 -12.47 19.28 -6.92
CA TRP A 270 -11.81 18.39 -5.98
C TRP A 270 -11.57 19.07 -4.63
N ASP A 271 -12.03 18.40 -3.59
CA ASP A 271 -11.84 18.74 -2.19
C ASP A 271 -11.77 17.44 -1.35
N LYS A 272 -11.71 17.54 -0.01
CA LYS A 272 -11.69 16.37 0.88
C LYS A 272 -12.90 15.45 0.66
N ALA A 273 -14.09 16.01 0.41
CA ALA A 273 -15.29 15.20 0.17
C ALA A 273 -15.17 14.39 -1.12
N LYS A 274 -14.59 14.97 -2.19
CA LYS A 274 -14.35 14.25 -3.44
C LYS A 274 -13.29 13.16 -3.29
N LEU A 275 -12.24 13.38 -2.49
CA LEU A 275 -11.26 12.34 -2.14
C LEU A 275 -11.93 11.19 -1.38
N GLN A 276 -12.79 11.49 -0.42
CA GLN A 276 -13.57 10.48 0.31
C GLN A 276 -14.51 9.67 -0.60
N ASP A 277 -15.12 10.31 -1.60
CA ASP A 277 -15.96 9.66 -2.61
C ASP A 277 -15.15 8.68 -3.46
N VAL A 278 -13.97 9.11 -3.96
CA VAL A 278 -13.07 8.22 -4.72
C VAL A 278 -12.60 7.03 -3.89
N LEU A 279 -12.28 7.26 -2.62
CA LEU A 279 -11.81 6.21 -1.72
C LEU A 279 -12.94 5.34 -1.14
N LYS A 280 -14.20 5.66 -1.46
CA LYS A 280 -15.34 4.83 -1.01
C LYS A 280 -15.23 3.38 -1.47
N ILE A 281 -14.76 3.14 -2.70
CA ILE A 281 -14.58 1.77 -3.22
C ILE A 281 -13.56 0.98 -2.40
N VAL A 282 -12.53 1.65 -1.86
CA VAL A 282 -11.52 1.02 -0.99
C VAL A 282 -12.12 0.63 0.35
N ARG A 283 -12.93 1.52 0.93
CA ARG A 283 -13.65 1.29 2.19
C ARG A 283 -14.65 0.15 2.05
N ASP A 284 -15.45 0.18 0.97
CA ASP A 284 -16.43 -0.86 0.68
C ASP A 284 -15.72 -2.22 0.51
N PHE A 285 -14.64 -2.27 -0.27
CA PHE A 285 -13.85 -3.49 -0.46
C PHE A 285 -13.29 -4.04 0.87
N ALA A 286 -12.72 -3.19 1.70
CA ALA A 286 -12.21 -3.59 3.02
C ALA A 286 -13.32 -4.16 3.92
N SER A 287 -14.46 -3.47 3.97
CA SER A 287 -15.62 -3.84 4.78
C SER A 287 -16.29 -5.12 4.29
N ASP A 288 -16.57 -5.23 2.98
CA ASP A 288 -17.30 -6.34 2.39
C ASP A 288 -16.54 -7.66 2.49
N HIS A 289 -15.19 -7.57 2.47
CA HIS A 289 -14.33 -8.74 2.50
C HIS A 289 -13.60 -8.97 3.83
N GLY A 290 -13.70 -8.04 4.78
CA GLY A 290 -13.03 -8.15 6.07
C GLY A 290 -11.50 -8.17 5.95
N VAL A 291 -10.94 -7.33 5.05
CA VAL A 291 -9.51 -7.27 4.74
C VAL A 291 -8.89 -5.95 5.14
N ALA A 292 -7.59 -5.94 5.45
CA ALA A 292 -6.85 -4.71 5.70
C ALA A 292 -6.40 -4.05 4.40
N ILE A 293 -6.30 -2.73 4.46
CA ILE A 293 -5.82 -1.88 3.38
C ILE A 293 -4.48 -1.25 3.76
N TYR A 294 -3.60 -1.18 2.78
CA TYR A 294 -2.36 -0.44 2.79
C TYR A 294 -2.34 0.58 1.64
N ILE A 295 -2.03 1.84 1.93
CA ILE A 295 -1.82 2.84 0.88
C ILE A 295 -0.33 2.82 0.54
N GLY A 296 0.02 2.04 -0.49
CA GLY A 296 1.41 1.78 -0.89
C GLY A 296 2.13 3.00 -1.42
N GLU A 297 1.38 3.86 -2.12
CA GLU A 297 1.87 5.13 -2.64
C GLU A 297 0.80 6.22 -2.59
N PHE A 298 1.22 7.42 -2.25
CA PHE A 298 0.46 8.65 -2.46
C PHE A 298 1.42 9.84 -2.46
N GLY A 299 1.08 10.87 -3.19
CA GLY A 299 1.92 12.05 -3.29
C GLY A 299 1.35 13.11 -4.23
N SER A 300 2.02 14.24 -4.30
CA SER A 300 1.75 15.30 -5.27
C SER A 300 3.02 16.11 -5.47
N ILE A 301 3.20 16.62 -6.70
CA ILE A 301 4.35 17.46 -7.02
C ILE A 301 4.39 18.68 -6.09
N ARG A 302 5.62 19.10 -5.73
CA ARG A 302 5.86 20.17 -4.74
C ARG A 302 5.53 21.58 -5.24
N TRP A 303 5.42 21.79 -6.54
CA TRP A 303 5.20 23.10 -7.17
C TRP A 303 3.73 23.41 -7.50
N ALA A 304 2.76 22.68 -6.95
CA ALA A 304 1.37 23.05 -7.08
C ALA A 304 1.14 24.44 -6.45
N PRO A 305 0.39 25.35 -7.15
CA PRO A 305 0.20 26.72 -6.69
C PRO A 305 -0.47 26.82 -5.32
N GLU A 306 -0.30 27.96 -4.64
CA GLU A 306 -1.04 28.31 -3.43
C GLU A 306 -0.90 27.32 -2.29
N ASN A 307 0.25 26.64 -2.16
CA ASN A 307 0.46 25.60 -1.16
C ASN A 307 -0.57 24.45 -1.23
N SER A 308 -1.09 24.17 -2.41
CA SER A 308 -2.14 23.16 -2.63
C SER A 308 -1.70 21.77 -2.29
N THR A 309 -0.41 21.42 -2.54
CA THR A 309 0.14 20.11 -2.19
C THR A 309 0.03 19.83 -0.70
N TYR A 310 0.30 20.82 0.17
CA TYR A 310 0.12 20.65 1.61
C TYR A 310 -1.33 20.31 1.98
N ARG A 311 -2.30 21.05 1.43
CA ARG A 311 -3.73 20.81 1.72
C ARG A 311 -4.19 19.44 1.23
N TYR A 312 -3.73 19.04 0.03
CA TYR A 312 -4.03 17.75 -0.54
C TYR A 312 -3.47 16.60 0.31
N LEU A 313 -2.18 16.65 0.67
CA LEU A 313 -1.55 15.64 1.51
C LEU A 313 -2.20 15.55 2.89
N ARG A 314 -2.52 16.71 3.50
CA ARG A 314 -3.22 16.74 4.79
C ARG A 314 -4.56 16.01 4.71
N ASP A 315 -5.38 16.35 3.72
CA ASP A 315 -6.72 15.78 3.59
C ASP A 315 -6.67 14.28 3.28
N LEU A 316 -5.69 13.82 2.49
CA LEU A 316 -5.47 12.38 2.26
C LEU A 316 -5.04 11.65 3.53
N ILE A 317 -4.03 12.15 4.23
CA ILE A 317 -3.53 11.49 5.44
C ILE A 317 -4.63 11.46 6.50
N ASP A 318 -5.39 12.53 6.66
CA ASP A 318 -6.54 12.56 7.57
C ASP A 318 -7.53 11.43 7.25
N ILE A 319 -7.85 11.21 5.95
CA ILE A 319 -8.74 10.14 5.52
C ILE A 319 -8.12 8.77 5.85
N PHE A 320 -6.85 8.54 5.54
CA PHE A 320 -6.18 7.25 5.83
C PHE A 320 -6.18 6.93 7.32
N GLU A 321 -5.96 7.94 8.16
CA GLU A 321 -5.97 7.80 9.61
C GLU A 321 -7.39 7.55 10.17
N GLU A 322 -8.40 8.25 9.64
CA GLU A 322 -9.82 8.04 9.97
C GLU A 322 -10.26 6.61 9.64
N GLU A 323 -9.83 6.07 8.49
CA GLU A 323 -10.16 4.73 8.01
C GLU A 323 -9.32 3.62 8.66
N GLY A 324 -8.26 3.97 9.32
CA GLY A 324 -7.41 2.97 9.95
C GLY A 324 -6.41 2.30 9.00
N TRP A 325 -6.07 2.89 7.87
CA TRP A 325 -5.15 2.33 6.88
C TRP A 325 -3.70 2.67 7.17
N ASP A 326 -2.82 1.71 6.91
CA ASP A 326 -1.38 1.91 6.90
C ASP A 326 -0.96 2.62 5.61
N TRP A 327 0.15 3.38 5.63
CA TRP A 327 0.52 4.16 4.46
C TRP A 327 2.01 4.44 4.30
N ALA A 328 2.47 4.60 3.04
CA ALA A 328 3.79 5.08 2.67
C ALA A 328 3.68 6.28 1.71
N TYR A 329 4.29 7.39 2.10
CA TYR A 329 4.39 8.58 1.27
C TYR A 329 5.38 8.37 0.12
N HIS A 330 5.03 8.74 -1.10
CA HIS A 330 5.94 8.73 -2.25
C HIS A 330 6.46 10.17 -2.52
N ALA A 331 7.75 10.49 -2.23
CA ALA A 331 8.76 9.58 -1.71
C ALA A 331 9.80 10.35 -0.90
N PHE A 332 10.54 9.64 -0.07
CA PHE A 332 11.66 10.22 0.66
C PHE A 332 12.95 10.14 -0.17
N ARG A 333 13.49 11.30 -0.56
CA ARG A 333 14.80 11.48 -1.25
C ARG A 333 14.97 10.66 -2.53
N GLU A 334 13.90 10.42 -3.26
CA GLU A 334 13.95 9.74 -4.54
C GLU A 334 14.08 10.73 -5.71
N TRP A 335 13.08 11.59 -5.86
CA TRP A 335 13.04 12.62 -6.87
C TRP A 335 12.58 13.94 -6.28
N ASP A 336 13.23 15.05 -6.67
CA ASP A 336 12.94 16.36 -6.08
C ASP A 336 11.50 16.84 -6.34
N GLY A 337 10.84 16.35 -7.38
CA GLY A 337 9.44 16.68 -7.68
C GLY A 337 8.44 16.23 -6.61
N TRP A 338 8.66 15.08 -5.99
CA TRP A 338 7.84 14.53 -4.89
C TRP A 338 8.33 14.97 -3.51
N SER A 339 9.51 15.57 -3.42
CA SER A 339 10.15 15.80 -2.14
C SER A 339 9.44 16.83 -1.27
N VAL A 340 9.35 16.52 0.00
CA VAL A 340 8.90 17.46 1.03
C VAL A 340 10.02 18.32 1.60
N GLU A 341 11.30 17.98 1.30
CA GLU A 341 12.48 18.72 1.76
C GLU A 341 12.88 19.87 0.78
N HIS A 342 12.11 20.11 -0.28
CA HIS A 342 12.34 21.16 -1.27
C HIS A 342 11.23 22.21 -1.25
N GLY A 343 11.57 23.47 -1.54
CA GLY A 343 10.58 24.53 -1.71
C GLY A 343 9.65 24.29 -2.91
N SER A 344 8.66 25.16 -3.10
CA SER A 344 7.66 25.07 -4.17
C SER A 344 8.15 25.51 -5.55
N GLU A 345 9.33 26.10 -5.65
CA GLU A 345 9.87 26.57 -6.93
C GLU A 345 10.39 25.41 -7.77
N GLN A 346 9.70 25.06 -8.86
CA GLN A 346 10.00 23.90 -9.72
C GLN A 346 11.46 23.82 -10.16
N ASN A 347 12.07 24.96 -10.52
CA ASN A 347 13.45 25.02 -11.03
C ASN A 347 14.50 24.99 -9.92
N ASN A 348 14.12 25.13 -8.65
CA ASN A 348 15.05 25.08 -7.53
C ASN A 348 15.13 23.63 -6.99
N ARG A 349 16.18 22.93 -7.38
CA ARG A 349 16.44 21.52 -6.98
C ARG A 349 17.29 21.38 -5.72
N ARG A 350 17.40 22.45 -4.91
CA ARG A 350 18.12 22.39 -3.63
C ARG A 350 17.14 22.16 -2.49
N ARG A 351 17.50 21.27 -1.60
CA ARG A 351 16.77 21.14 -0.33
C ARG A 351 16.85 22.45 0.44
N VAL A 352 15.75 22.79 1.11
CA VAL A 352 15.73 23.98 1.97
C VAL A 352 16.36 23.65 3.34
N THR A 353 16.83 24.68 4.04
CA THR A 353 17.42 24.52 5.37
C THR A 353 16.39 24.38 6.46
N GLU A 354 15.28 25.10 6.32
CA GLU A 354 14.15 25.01 7.25
C GLU A 354 13.11 24.02 6.73
N PRO A 355 12.50 23.20 7.60
CA PRO A 355 11.48 22.25 7.19
C PRO A 355 10.31 22.94 6.48
N THR A 356 9.87 22.39 5.35
CA THR A 356 8.65 22.83 4.69
C THR A 356 7.43 22.44 5.51
N ASP A 357 6.29 23.07 5.28
CA ASP A 357 5.01 22.67 5.90
C ASP A 357 4.59 21.24 5.55
N ARG A 358 4.94 20.73 4.35
CA ARG A 358 4.73 19.35 3.93
C ARG A 358 5.61 18.36 4.72
N GLU A 359 6.86 18.72 4.97
CA GLU A 359 7.74 17.95 5.85
C GLU A 359 7.21 17.94 7.28
N LEU A 360 6.83 19.10 7.82
CA LEU A 360 6.25 19.22 9.15
C LEU A 360 4.95 18.42 9.28
N LEU A 361 4.13 18.37 8.24
CA LEU A 361 2.93 17.54 8.20
C LEU A 361 3.26 16.06 8.37
N LEU A 362 4.19 15.51 7.54
CA LEU A 362 4.59 14.10 7.66
C LEU A 362 5.17 13.80 9.04
N ARG A 363 6.09 14.64 9.52
CA ARG A 363 6.72 14.48 10.85
C ARG A 363 5.70 14.47 11.97
N SER A 364 4.69 15.33 11.93
CA SER A 364 3.63 15.39 12.95
C SER A 364 2.83 14.07 13.05
N TRP A 365 2.70 13.34 11.93
CA TRP A 365 2.08 12.03 11.92
C TRP A 365 3.05 10.92 12.34
N PHE A 366 4.30 10.99 11.92
CA PHE A 366 5.31 10.03 12.33
C PHE A 366 5.61 10.08 13.84
N GLU A 367 5.50 11.24 14.46
CA GLU A 367 5.62 11.38 15.93
C GLU A 367 4.59 10.56 16.72
N LYS A 368 3.46 10.19 16.10
CA LYS A 368 2.44 9.32 16.69
C LYS A 368 2.81 7.83 16.66
N ASN A 369 3.92 7.46 16.05
CA ASN A 369 4.43 6.08 15.96
C ASN A 369 5.12 5.60 17.26
N LYS A 370 5.03 6.36 18.33
CA LYS A 370 5.64 6.06 19.64
C LYS A 370 4.90 4.94 20.37
#